data_16a180d2ddd32c9b299953524cd67b06
#
_entry.id   16a180d2ddd32c9b299953524cd67b06
#
_cell.length_a   1.000
_cell.length_b   1.000
_cell.length_c   1.000
_cell.angle_alpha   90.00
_cell.angle_beta   90.00
_cell.angle_gamma   90.00
#
_symmetry.space_group_name_H-M   'P 1'
#
loop_
_entity.id
_entity.type
_entity.pdbx_description
1 polymer ?
#
loop_
_entity_poly.entity_id
_entity_poly.type
_entity_poly.pdbx_seq_one_letter_code
_entity_poly.pdbx_strand_id
1 'polypeptide(L)'
;MERDLNDSLKTPESAHPARWWHAIADARIQCDLCPRDCRLHDGQRGACFVRQNISGEMVLTTYGRSSGFCIDPIEKKPLNHFYPGSSILSFGTAGCNLACKFCQNWDISKSKDMDRLLDAASPEGIAAAAAAYGA
;
A
#
# COMPACT_ATOMS: atom_id res chain seq x y z
N MET A 1 9.58 17.63 -32.03
CA MET A 1 8.39 17.36 -31.18
C MET A 1 8.93 16.65 -29.92
N GLU A 2 9.52 17.46 -29.04
CA GLU A 2 10.01 17.01 -27.75
C GLU A 2 8.79 16.74 -26.86
N ARG A 3 8.55 15.47 -26.59
CA ARG A 3 7.60 15.10 -25.52
C ARG A 3 8.31 15.39 -24.21
N ASP A 4 7.78 16.34 -23.45
CA ASP A 4 8.21 16.67 -22.12
C ASP A 4 8.28 15.41 -21.24
N LEU A 5 9.51 14.97 -20.97
CA LEU A 5 9.82 13.91 -20.00
C LEU A 5 9.39 14.28 -18.56
N ASN A 6 8.90 15.49 -18.38
CA ASN A 6 8.48 16.03 -17.09
C ASN A 6 7.00 15.78 -16.75
N ASP A 7 6.23 15.23 -17.69
CA ASP A 7 4.80 14.94 -17.47
C ASP A 7 4.55 13.55 -16.86
N SER A 8 5.58 12.70 -16.86
CA SER A 8 5.51 11.34 -16.29
C SER A 8 5.67 11.30 -14.76
N LEU A 9 5.97 12.42 -14.12
CA LEU A 9 6.13 12.53 -12.68
C LEU A 9 4.90 13.13 -11.97
N LYS A 10 3.89 13.54 -12.73
CA LYS A 10 2.64 14.03 -12.15
C LYS A 10 1.80 12.86 -11.67
N THR A 11 1.52 12.88 -10.39
CA THR A 11 0.57 12.09 -9.60
C THR A 11 -0.06 10.93 -10.35
N PRO A 12 0.30 9.68 -10.00
CA PRO A 12 -0.46 8.56 -10.53
C PRO A 12 -1.95 8.78 -10.18
N GLU A 13 -2.85 8.46 -11.09
CA GLU A 13 -4.31 8.57 -10.90
C GLU A 13 -4.84 7.91 -9.61
N SER A 14 -3.97 7.20 -8.91
CA SER A 14 -4.21 6.49 -7.66
C SER A 14 -3.50 7.09 -6.44
N ALA A 15 -2.89 8.28 -6.55
CA ALA A 15 -2.25 8.91 -5.41
C ALA A 15 -3.29 9.40 -4.39
N HIS A 16 -3.31 8.78 -3.22
CA HIS A 16 -4.19 9.14 -2.12
C HIS A 16 -3.40 9.90 -1.05
N PRO A 17 -3.90 11.03 -0.51
CA PRO A 17 -3.23 11.73 0.59
C PRO A 17 -2.98 10.80 1.78
N ALA A 18 -1.73 10.71 2.20
CA ALA A 18 -1.34 9.87 3.33
C ALA A 18 -1.32 10.69 4.63
N ARG A 19 -1.54 10.03 5.77
CA ARG A 19 -1.45 10.60 7.11
C ARG A 19 -0.07 10.31 7.72
N TRP A 20 0.16 10.82 8.91
CA TRP A 20 1.34 10.52 9.74
C TRP A 20 2.66 10.93 9.08
N TRP A 21 2.78 12.22 8.84
CA TRP A 21 3.99 12.87 8.33
C TRP A 21 4.00 14.35 8.69
N HIS A 22 5.16 14.97 8.61
CA HIS A 22 5.32 16.43 8.78
C HIS A 22 6.42 16.97 7.85
N ALA A 23 6.35 18.26 7.57
CA ALA A 23 7.38 18.96 6.81
C ALA A 23 8.62 19.19 7.69
N ILE A 24 9.79 19.03 7.09
CA ILE A 24 11.09 19.33 7.70
C ILE A 24 11.89 20.32 6.85
N ALA A 25 13.08 20.69 7.28
CA ALA A 25 13.94 21.62 6.54
C ALA A 25 14.26 21.14 5.11
N ASP A 26 14.67 22.07 4.25
CA ASP A 26 15.11 21.81 2.88
C ASP A 26 14.02 21.23 1.97
N ALA A 27 12.79 21.67 2.13
CA ALA A 27 11.63 21.21 1.37
C ALA A 27 11.42 19.68 1.39
N ARG A 28 11.92 19.00 2.43
CA ARG A 28 11.69 17.58 2.68
C ARG A 28 10.50 17.35 3.58
N ILE A 29 10.02 16.14 3.59
CA ILE A 29 9.01 15.65 4.53
C ILE A 29 9.54 14.41 5.26
N GLN A 30 9.10 14.23 6.49
CA GLN A 30 9.39 13.04 7.28
C GLN A 30 8.13 12.20 7.45
N CYS A 31 8.26 10.90 7.22
CA CYS A 31 7.20 9.93 7.48
C CYS A 31 7.27 9.46 8.93
N ASP A 32 6.16 9.62 9.67
CA ASP A 32 6.07 9.28 11.10
C ASP A 32 5.30 7.96 11.33
N LEU A 33 5.02 7.21 10.27
CA LEU A 33 4.18 6.01 10.37
C LEU A 33 4.89 4.84 11.06
N CYS A 34 6.19 4.69 10.86
CA CYS A 34 6.96 3.57 11.41
C CYS A 34 8.35 4.02 11.88
N PRO A 35 9.08 3.20 12.68
CA PRO A 35 10.38 3.58 13.25
C PRO A 35 11.50 3.84 12.24
N ARG A 36 11.25 3.79 10.95
CA ARG A 36 12.24 4.15 9.93
C ARG A 36 12.40 5.65 9.75
N ASP A 37 11.42 6.45 10.14
CA ASP A 37 11.46 7.93 10.10
C ASP A 37 12.00 8.47 8.77
N CYS A 38 11.51 7.91 7.65
CA CYS A 38 12.01 8.21 6.32
C CYS A 38 11.90 9.72 6.02
N ARG A 39 13.02 10.35 5.66
CA ARG A 39 13.09 11.75 5.25
C ARG A 39 13.22 11.82 3.75
N LEU A 40 12.20 12.35 3.09
CA LEU A 40 12.01 12.23 1.66
C LEU A 40 12.11 13.59 0.96
N HIS A 41 12.96 13.66 -0.06
CA HIS A 41 12.93 14.74 -1.04
C HIS A 41 11.73 14.61 -1.97
N ASP A 42 11.43 15.65 -2.73
CA ASP A 42 10.37 15.59 -3.74
C ASP A 42 10.61 14.42 -4.72
N GLY A 43 9.56 13.67 -5.00
CA GLY A 43 9.59 12.47 -5.84
C GLY A 43 10.14 11.21 -5.16
N GLN A 44 10.76 11.32 -4.00
CA GLN A 44 11.38 10.17 -3.33
C GLN A 44 10.34 9.29 -2.61
N ARG A 45 10.57 7.97 -2.67
CA ARG A 45 9.78 6.96 -1.95
C ARG A 45 10.47 6.53 -0.66
N GLY A 46 9.67 6.21 0.34
CA GLY A 46 10.15 5.63 1.59
C GLY A 46 10.70 4.21 1.41
N ALA A 47 11.30 3.66 2.47
CA ALA A 47 11.85 2.31 2.46
C ALA A 47 10.80 1.23 2.12
N CYS A 48 9.52 1.47 2.43
CA CYS A 48 8.40 0.60 2.06
C CYS A 48 7.96 0.74 0.59
N PHE A 49 8.49 1.69 -0.15
CA PHE A 49 8.24 2.13 -1.53
C PHE A 49 6.78 2.52 -1.88
N VAL A 50 5.85 2.44 -0.96
CA VAL A 50 4.43 2.77 -1.19
C VAL A 50 4.00 4.13 -0.63
N ARG A 51 4.88 4.80 0.10
CA ARG A 51 4.70 6.18 0.56
C ARG A 51 5.72 7.07 -0.15
N GLN A 52 5.25 8.15 -0.73
CA GLN A 52 6.05 9.02 -1.61
C GLN A 52 5.81 10.48 -1.28
N ASN A 53 6.88 11.28 -1.35
CA ASN A 53 6.76 12.74 -1.35
C ASN A 53 6.44 13.20 -2.77
N ILE A 54 5.31 13.87 -2.94
CA ILE A 54 4.95 14.53 -4.20
C ILE A 54 4.66 15.99 -3.88
N SER A 55 5.52 16.88 -4.37
CA SER A 55 5.38 18.34 -4.20
C SER A 55 5.22 18.77 -2.73
N GLY A 56 5.93 18.13 -1.82
CA GLY A 56 5.90 18.44 -0.40
C GLY A 56 4.79 17.79 0.40
N GLU A 57 4.03 16.90 -0.21
CA GLU A 57 2.95 16.15 0.45
C GLU A 57 3.20 14.65 0.39
N MET A 58 2.84 13.96 1.47
CA MET A 58 2.93 12.50 1.51
C MET A 58 1.72 11.87 0.84
N VAL A 59 1.97 10.98 -0.12
CA VAL A 59 0.94 10.19 -0.77
C VAL A 59 1.15 8.70 -0.53
N LEU A 60 0.04 7.95 -0.49
CA LEU A 60 0.02 6.49 -0.49
C LEU A 60 -0.27 6.02 -1.91
N THR A 61 0.68 5.34 -2.53
CA THR A 61 0.61 4.96 -3.94
C THR A 61 -0.20 3.68 -4.20
N THR A 62 -0.55 2.94 -3.15
CA THR A 62 -1.28 1.66 -3.23
C THR A 62 -2.72 1.74 -2.74
N TYR A 63 -3.21 2.91 -2.39
CA TYR A 63 -4.59 3.05 -1.94
C TYR A 63 -5.57 2.58 -3.00
N GLY A 64 -6.55 1.80 -2.58
CA GLY A 64 -7.57 1.28 -3.49
C GLY A 64 -7.10 0.18 -4.45
N ARG A 65 -5.95 -0.45 -4.18
CA ARG A 65 -5.41 -1.56 -4.98
C ARG A 65 -5.08 -2.77 -4.11
N SER A 66 -5.26 -3.95 -4.67
CA SER A 66 -4.90 -5.20 -4.00
C SER A 66 -4.20 -6.17 -4.93
N SER A 67 -3.54 -7.17 -4.33
CA SER A 67 -2.92 -8.30 -5.04
C SER A 67 -3.92 -9.40 -5.43
N GLY A 68 -5.21 -9.18 -5.23
CA GLY A 68 -6.29 -10.14 -5.43
C GLY A 68 -6.97 -10.54 -4.13
N PHE A 69 -8.09 -11.22 -4.28
CA PHE A 69 -8.95 -11.62 -3.17
C PHE A 69 -9.07 -13.14 -3.10
N CYS A 70 -9.17 -13.68 -1.88
CA CYS A 70 -9.55 -15.07 -1.66
C CYS A 70 -10.41 -15.20 -0.41
N ILE A 71 -11.17 -16.28 -0.34
CA ILE A 71 -11.93 -16.66 0.84
C ILE A 71 -11.15 -17.72 1.60
N ASP A 72 -10.86 -17.45 2.85
CA ASP A 72 -10.15 -18.34 3.76
C ASP A 72 -11.01 -18.70 4.97
N PRO A 73 -10.77 -19.85 5.64
CA PRO A 73 -11.30 -20.07 6.97
C PRO A 73 -10.66 -19.07 7.96
N ILE A 74 -11.46 -18.60 8.94
CA ILE A 74 -10.99 -17.61 9.91
C ILE A 74 -9.81 -18.10 10.74
N GLU A 75 -9.70 -19.42 10.96
CA GLU A 75 -8.61 -20.06 11.70
C GLU A 75 -7.24 -19.89 11.03
N LYS A 76 -7.21 -19.63 9.71
CA LYS A 76 -5.98 -19.33 8.97
C LYS A 76 -5.37 -17.97 9.35
N LYS A 77 -6.11 -17.10 10.07
CA LYS A 77 -5.66 -15.76 10.47
C LYS A 77 -5.06 -15.61 11.86
N PRO A 78 -4.65 -16.53 12.59
CA PRO A 78 -5.09 -17.74 13.26
C PRO A 78 -6.11 -17.47 14.39
N LEU A 79 -7.27 -17.00 14.06
CA LEU A 79 -8.35 -16.65 15.00
C LEU A 79 -9.18 -17.89 15.33
N ASN A 80 -8.66 -18.76 16.21
CA ASN A 80 -9.28 -20.07 16.48
C ASN A 80 -10.53 -19.99 17.37
N HIS A 81 -10.70 -18.92 18.12
CA HIS A 81 -11.80 -18.75 19.10
C HIS A 81 -12.75 -17.59 18.77
N PHE A 82 -12.51 -16.88 17.68
CA PHE A 82 -13.32 -15.78 17.20
C PHE A 82 -14.14 -16.24 16.00
N TYR A 83 -15.43 -16.36 16.19
CA TYR A 83 -16.37 -16.90 15.17
C TYR A 83 -15.86 -18.18 14.48
N PRO A 84 -15.61 -19.27 15.24
CA PRO A 84 -15.04 -20.50 14.68
C PRO A 84 -15.85 -21.03 13.50
N GLY A 85 -15.16 -21.48 12.45
CA GLY A 85 -15.79 -22.04 11.26
C GLY A 85 -16.33 -21.01 10.28
N SER A 86 -16.16 -19.71 10.54
CA SER A 86 -16.60 -18.67 9.60
C SER A 86 -15.59 -18.47 8.46
N SER A 87 -16.08 -17.89 7.36
CA SER A 87 -15.26 -17.47 6.23
C SER A 87 -14.77 -16.04 6.42
N ILE A 88 -13.61 -15.73 5.88
CA ILE A 88 -13.05 -14.38 5.88
C ILE A 88 -12.53 -14.02 4.49
N LEU A 89 -12.82 -12.80 4.04
CA LEU A 89 -12.24 -12.24 2.83
C LEU A 89 -10.78 -11.83 3.11
N SER A 90 -9.88 -12.36 2.32
CA SER A 90 -8.44 -12.08 2.40
C SER A 90 -7.96 -11.32 1.18
N PHE A 91 -7.12 -10.33 1.39
CA PHE A 91 -6.43 -9.61 0.31
C PHE A 91 -5.08 -9.09 0.82
N GLY A 92 -4.20 -8.73 -0.11
CA GLY A 92 -2.92 -8.14 0.20
C GLY A 92 -2.71 -6.82 -0.51
N THR A 93 -1.80 -6.01 0.01
CA THR A 93 -1.32 -4.77 -0.61
C THR A 93 0.19 -4.79 -0.74
N ALA A 94 0.76 -3.96 -1.60
CA ALA A 94 2.20 -3.88 -1.78
C ALA A 94 2.89 -3.13 -0.64
N GLY A 95 4.17 -3.43 -0.46
CA GLY A 95 5.07 -2.72 0.41
C GLY A 95 5.29 -3.36 1.78
N CYS A 96 6.47 -3.14 2.32
CA CYS A 96 6.87 -3.62 3.63
C CYS A 96 8.04 -2.80 4.17
N ASN A 97 8.02 -2.48 5.45
CA ASN A 97 9.10 -1.75 6.12
C ASN A 97 10.22 -2.66 6.66
N LEU A 98 10.13 -3.97 6.44
CA LEU A 98 11.13 -4.97 6.80
C LEU A 98 11.88 -5.49 5.58
N ALA A 99 12.93 -6.26 5.81
CA ALA A 99 13.78 -6.83 4.77
C ALA A 99 14.11 -8.30 5.07
N CYS A 100 13.12 -9.08 5.48
CA CYS A 100 13.30 -10.48 5.84
C CYS A 100 13.81 -11.27 4.64
N LYS A 101 14.96 -11.96 4.80
CA LYS A 101 15.56 -12.77 3.73
C LYS A 101 14.72 -14.00 3.38
N PHE A 102 13.91 -14.46 4.32
CA PHE A 102 13.01 -15.62 4.19
C PHE A 102 11.55 -15.23 3.91
N CYS A 103 11.30 -14.04 3.37
CA CYS A 103 9.94 -13.54 3.15
C CYS A 103 9.18 -14.43 2.17
N GLN A 104 8.08 -15.04 2.61
CA GLN A 104 7.20 -15.84 1.76
C GLN A 104 6.35 -14.98 0.80
N ASN A 105 6.14 -13.71 1.15
CA ASN A 105 5.34 -12.77 0.37
C ASN A 105 6.25 -11.79 -0.41
N TRP A 106 7.36 -12.28 -0.95
CA TRP A 106 8.34 -11.46 -1.66
C TRP A 106 7.72 -10.58 -2.74
N ASP A 107 6.80 -11.14 -3.52
CA ASP A 107 6.19 -10.45 -4.66
C ASP A 107 5.46 -9.17 -4.26
N ILE A 108 4.72 -9.18 -3.16
CA ILE A 108 3.98 -7.99 -2.68
C ILE A 108 4.79 -7.14 -1.70
N SER A 109 5.73 -7.72 -0.98
CA SER A 109 6.49 -7.00 0.05
C SER A 109 7.73 -6.29 -0.51
N LYS A 110 8.35 -6.78 -1.58
CA LYS A 110 9.64 -6.31 -2.12
C LYS A 110 9.58 -5.88 -3.58
N SER A 111 8.65 -6.39 -4.36
CA SER A 111 8.50 -5.96 -5.74
C SER A 111 8.16 -4.47 -5.77
N LYS A 112 8.95 -3.70 -6.51
CA LYS A 112 8.67 -2.29 -6.80
C LYS A 112 7.74 -2.12 -7.99
N ASP A 113 7.35 -3.22 -8.59
CA ASP A 113 6.44 -3.26 -9.71
C ASP A 113 4.99 -3.08 -9.22
N MET A 114 4.56 -1.84 -9.24
CA MET A 114 3.22 -1.45 -8.79
C MET A 114 2.13 -1.95 -9.73
N ASP A 115 2.49 -2.36 -10.96
CA ASP A 115 1.54 -2.87 -11.94
C ASP A 115 0.97 -4.24 -11.57
N ARG A 116 1.61 -4.94 -10.65
CA ARG A 116 1.10 -6.22 -10.11
C ARG A 116 -0.13 -6.06 -9.20
N LEU A 117 -0.40 -4.86 -8.73
CA LEU A 117 -1.59 -4.56 -7.93
C LEU A 117 -2.69 -4.02 -8.85
N LEU A 118 -3.31 -4.89 -9.61
CA LEU A 118 -4.28 -4.51 -10.63
C LEU A 118 -5.73 -4.48 -10.14
N ASP A 119 -6.05 -5.23 -9.06
CA ASP A 119 -7.42 -5.35 -8.59
C ASP A 119 -7.86 -4.10 -7.83
N ALA A 120 -8.97 -3.52 -8.26
CA ALA A 120 -9.59 -2.42 -7.54
C ALA A 120 -10.06 -2.89 -6.15
N ALA A 121 -9.67 -2.16 -5.12
CA ALA A 121 -9.91 -2.51 -3.72
C ALA A 121 -10.20 -1.26 -2.89
N SER A 122 -11.20 -0.47 -3.29
CA SER A 122 -11.69 0.62 -2.47
C SER A 122 -12.30 0.07 -1.17
N PRO A 123 -12.33 0.82 -0.06
CA PRO A 123 -12.94 0.37 1.18
C PRO A 123 -14.37 -0.13 1.00
N GLU A 124 -15.17 0.58 0.20
CA GLU A 124 -16.55 0.21 -0.13
C GLU A 124 -16.62 -1.06 -0.97
N GLY A 125 -15.72 -1.21 -1.94
CA GLY A 125 -15.60 -2.39 -2.78
C GLY A 125 -15.22 -3.63 -1.99
N ILE A 126 -14.29 -3.51 -1.03
CA ILE A 126 -13.90 -4.59 -0.13
C ILE A 126 -15.08 -5.02 0.74
N ALA A 127 -15.79 -4.07 1.33
CA ALA A 127 -16.96 -4.35 2.17
C ALA A 127 -18.07 -5.04 1.37
N ALA A 128 -18.36 -4.56 0.16
CA ALA A 128 -19.35 -5.17 -0.72
C ALA A 128 -18.96 -6.60 -1.13
N ALA A 129 -17.69 -6.85 -1.44
CA ALA A 129 -17.20 -8.17 -1.78
C ALA A 129 -17.31 -9.13 -0.58
N ALA A 130 -16.93 -8.70 0.62
CA ALA A 130 -17.08 -9.51 1.84
C ALA A 130 -18.54 -9.91 2.06
N ALA A 131 -19.48 -8.96 1.97
CA ALA A 131 -20.90 -9.22 2.11
C ALA A 131 -21.42 -10.22 1.04
N ALA A 132 -21.01 -10.05 -0.22
CA ALA A 132 -21.43 -10.91 -1.32
C ALA A 132 -20.96 -12.36 -1.16
N TYR A 133 -19.78 -12.57 -0.56
CA TYR A 133 -19.22 -13.91 -0.31
C TYR A 133 -19.60 -14.49 1.07
N GLY A 134 -20.37 -13.75 1.89
CA GLY A 134 -20.76 -14.18 3.22
C GLY A 134 -19.58 -14.29 4.20
N ALA A 135 -18.60 -13.39 4.04
CA ALA A 135 -17.39 -13.35 4.85
C ALA A 135 -17.41 -12.16 5.83
#